data_d49bf66e83a61204c695b94dff28c241
#
_entry.id   d49bf66e83a61204c695b94dff28c241
#
_cell.length_a   1.000
_cell.length_b   1.000
_cell.length_c   1.000
_cell.angle_alpha   90.00
_cell.angle_beta   90.00
_cell.angle_gamma   90.00
#
_symmetry.space_group_name_H-M   'P 1'
#
loop_
_entity.id
_entity.type
_entity.pdbx_description
1 polymer ?
#
loop_
_entity_poly.entity_id
_entity_poly.type
_entity_poly.pdbx_seq_one_letter_code
_entity_poly.pdbx_strand_id
1 'polypeptide(L)'
;KSISQAENIQNQIGIPVVVINGELTKMDQVYEFLGDMIGEKARAGELAAYCRQSVNDVVEKAKQIPQEKRVRVYYAEGSTGLETDPKGSQHTQVLDLVGGVNVADVPMKGGMGLTTVSLEQILSWDPDVILTWTMAGNEEGVYKIVTTDPKWAKLKASKDSRVYEIPNNPFNWFDRPPSSNRIIGVKWLANLLYPDIFKYDIKAEMKDFYAKFYHYNLTDQEVEAILERAGGKPN
;
A
#
# COMPACT_ATOMS: atom_id res chain seq x y z
N LYS A 1 -5.08 5.05 -22.65
CA LYS A 1 -3.70 5.59 -22.58
C LYS A 1 -2.67 4.45 -22.62
N SER A 2 -2.77 3.44 -21.78
CA SER A 2 -1.82 2.31 -21.75
C SER A 2 -1.81 1.47 -23.03
N ILE A 3 -2.97 1.21 -23.64
CA ILE A 3 -3.07 0.45 -24.90
C ILE A 3 -2.35 1.18 -26.03
N SER A 4 -2.64 2.47 -26.25
CA SER A 4 -1.98 3.25 -27.29
C SER A 4 -0.47 3.40 -27.10
N GLN A 5 0.00 3.43 -25.84
CA GLN A 5 1.43 3.38 -25.54
C GLN A 5 2.04 2.02 -25.91
N ALA A 6 1.37 0.91 -25.56
CA ALA A 6 1.81 -0.43 -25.91
C ALA A 6 1.90 -0.63 -27.43
N GLU A 7 0.88 -0.18 -28.18
CA GLU A 7 0.89 -0.20 -29.65
C GLU A 7 2.06 0.59 -30.23
N ASN A 8 2.31 1.80 -29.71
CA ASN A 8 3.44 2.62 -30.16
C ASN A 8 4.78 1.95 -29.90
N ILE A 9 4.99 1.37 -28.71
CA ILE A 9 6.22 0.65 -28.38
C ILE A 9 6.37 -0.57 -29.28
N GLN A 10 5.31 -1.39 -29.42
CA GLN A 10 5.32 -2.57 -30.27
C GLN A 10 5.68 -2.23 -31.72
N ASN A 11 5.13 -1.15 -32.28
CA ASN A 11 5.43 -0.70 -33.63
C ASN A 11 6.89 -0.22 -33.79
N GLN A 12 7.47 0.36 -32.74
CA GLN A 12 8.85 0.84 -32.77
C GLN A 12 9.89 -0.29 -32.67
N ILE A 13 9.63 -1.29 -31.84
CA ILE A 13 10.61 -2.34 -31.52
C ILE A 13 10.33 -3.67 -32.23
N GLY A 14 9.16 -3.85 -32.85
CA GLY A 14 8.78 -5.07 -33.56
C GLY A 14 8.58 -6.31 -32.66
N ILE A 15 8.42 -6.12 -31.35
CA ILE A 15 8.20 -7.18 -30.37
C ILE A 15 6.80 -7.02 -29.77
N PRO A 16 5.99 -8.11 -29.60
CA PRO A 16 4.69 -8.02 -28.95
C PRO A 16 4.77 -7.37 -27.58
N VAL A 17 3.89 -6.40 -27.32
CA VAL A 17 3.76 -5.70 -26.04
C VAL A 17 2.43 -6.01 -25.41
N VAL A 18 2.46 -6.56 -24.21
CA VAL A 18 1.28 -6.99 -23.46
C VAL A 18 0.95 -5.98 -22.37
N VAL A 19 -0.32 -5.58 -22.28
CA VAL A 19 -0.83 -4.74 -21.17
C VAL A 19 -1.57 -5.63 -20.20
N ILE A 20 -1.14 -5.62 -18.96
CA ILE A 20 -1.79 -6.35 -17.87
C ILE A 20 -2.62 -5.42 -16.98
N ASN A 21 -3.68 -5.95 -16.38
CA ASN A 21 -4.47 -5.22 -15.39
C ASN A 21 -3.76 -5.25 -14.03
N GLY A 22 -3.29 -4.10 -13.56
CA GLY A 22 -2.59 -3.96 -12.27
C GLY A 22 -3.50 -3.84 -11.05
N GLU A 23 -4.82 -4.06 -11.18
CA GLU A 23 -5.71 -4.07 -10.02
C GLU A 23 -5.33 -5.18 -9.04
N LEU A 24 -5.25 -4.85 -7.76
CA LEU A 24 -4.81 -5.78 -6.72
C LEU A 24 -5.69 -7.03 -6.61
N THR A 25 -6.99 -6.87 -6.82
CA THR A 25 -7.98 -7.97 -6.85
C THR A 25 -7.92 -8.85 -8.09
N LYS A 26 -7.06 -8.53 -9.06
CA LYS A 26 -6.85 -9.26 -10.31
C LYS A 26 -5.46 -9.89 -10.42
N MET A 27 -4.64 -9.74 -9.40
CA MET A 27 -3.25 -10.22 -9.44
C MET A 27 -3.15 -11.73 -9.64
N ASP A 28 -4.09 -12.51 -9.13
CA ASP A 28 -4.16 -13.96 -9.39
C ASP A 28 -4.32 -14.27 -10.89
N GLN A 29 -5.24 -13.59 -11.56
CA GLN A 29 -5.47 -13.75 -13.00
C GLN A 29 -4.25 -13.28 -13.82
N VAL A 30 -3.56 -12.24 -13.35
CA VAL A 30 -2.31 -11.75 -13.98
C VAL A 30 -1.23 -12.82 -13.92
N TYR A 31 -1.02 -13.47 -12.77
CA TYR A 31 -0.04 -14.54 -12.66
C TYR A 31 -0.40 -15.75 -13.51
N GLU A 32 -1.66 -16.19 -13.51
CA GLU A 32 -2.12 -17.30 -14.37
C GLU A 32 -1.88 -16.98 -15.85
N PHE A 33 -2.26 -15.79 -16.31
CA PHE A 33 -2.02 -15.34 -17.68
C PHE A 33 -0.51 -15.32 -18.06
N LEU A 34 0.32 -14.77 -17.18
CA LEU A 34 1.77 -14.74 -17.41
C LEU A 34 2.37 -16.15 -17.45
N GLY A 35 1.92 -17.04 -16.57
CA GLY A 35 2.34 -18.44 -16.56
C GLY A 35 1.99 -19.18 -17.85
N ASP A 36 0.80 -18.93 -18.40
CA ASP A 36 0.40 -19.48 -19.69
C ASP A 36 1.28 -18.94 -20.82
N MET A 37 1.58 -17.65 -20.81
CA MET A 37 2.33 -16.98 -21.86
C MET A 37 3.81 -17.42 -21.92
N ILE A 38 4.45 -17.63 -20.75
CA ILE A 38 5.88 -17.98 -20.68
C ILE A 38 6.14 -19.49 -20.43
N GLY A 39 5.08 -20.30 -20.28
CA GLY A 39 5.19 -21.74 -20.06
C GLY A 39 5.44 -22.16 -18.60
N GLU A 40 5.32 -21.24 -17.62
CA GLU A 40 5.59 -21.47 -16.19
C GLU A 40 4.31 -21.65 -15.37
N LYS A 41 3.36 -22.46 -15.86
CA LYS A 41 2.00 -22.62 -15.29
C LYS A 41 2.01 -23.06 -13.82
N ALA A 42 2.90 -23.99 -13.44
CA ALA A 42 2.95 -24.51 -12.06
C ALA A 42 3.32 -23.38 -11.09
N ARG A 43 4.39 -22.66 -11.39
CA ARG A 43 4.85 -21.55 -10.54
C ARG A 43 3.85 -20.41 -10.50
N ALA A 44 3.29 -20.05 -11.64
CA ALA A 44 2.26 -19.02 -11.73
C ALA A 44 1.03 -19.38 -10.92
N GLY A 45 0.60 -20.65 -10.93
CA GLY A 45 -0.53 -21.14 -10.14
C GLY A 45 -0.28 -21.02 -8.63
N GLU A 46 0.92 -21.29 -8.15
CA GLU A 46 1.29 -21.07 -6.75
C GLU A 46 1.20 -19.60 -6.34
N LEU A 47 1.74 -18.69 -7.16
CA LEU A 47 1.69 -17.25 -6.88
C LEU A 47 0.27 -16.70 -6.97
N ALA A 48 -0.52 -17.15 -7.95
CA ALA A 48 -1.92 -16.80 -8.10
C ALA A 48 -2.75 -17.24 -6.88
N ALA A 49 -2.55 -18.46 -6.41
CA ALA A 49 -3.22 -18.99 -5.23
C ALA A 49 -2.87 -18.16 -3.97
N TYR A 50 -1.60 -17.82 -3.79
CA TYR A 50 -1.16 -16.96 -2.70
C TYR A 50 -1.83 -15.57 -2.74
N CYS A 51 -1.85 -14.93 -3.92
CA CYS A 51 -2.49 -13.63 -4.11
C CYS A 51 -3.98 -13.69 -3.76
N ARG A 52 -4.68 -14.66 -4.34
CA ARG A 52 -6.11 -14.87 -4.13
C ARG A 52 -6.45 -15.08 -2.66
N GLN A 53 -5.72 -15.96 -1.98
CA GLN A 53 -5.94 -16.26 -0.58
C GLN A 53 -5.68 -15.04 0.29
N SER A 54 -4.55 -14.34 0.08
CA SER A 54 -4.17 -13.18 0.89
C SER A 54 -5.17 -12.03 0.77
N VAL A 55 -5.60 -11.70 -0.45
CA VAL A 55 -6.53 -10.59 -0.69
C VAL A 55 -7.94 -10.96 -0.24
N ASN A 56 -8.43 -12.15 -0.60
CA ASN A 56 -9.82 -12.54 -0.27
C ASN A 56 -10.03 -12.69 1.25
N ASP A 57 -9.08 -13.24 1.98
CA ASP A 57 -9.20 -13.39 3.45
C ASP A 57 -9.36 -12.03 4.13
N VAL A 58 -8.59 -11.03 3.70
CA VAL A 58 -8.73 -9.66 4.24
C VAL A 58 -10.05 -9.03 3.82
N VAL A 59 -10.41 -9.11 2.55
CA VAL A 59 -11.64 -8.47 2.02
C VAL A 59 -12.90 -9.03 2.68
N GLU A 60 -12.99 -10.35 2.86
CA GLU A 60 -14.17 -10.96 3.49
C GLU A 60 -14.32 -10.57 4.97
N LYS A 61 -13.22 -10.46 5.70
CA LYS A 61 -13.24 -9.97 7.08
C LYS A 61 -13.54 -8.46 7.15
N ALA A 62 -12.97 -7.67 6.25
CA ALA A 62 -13.17 -6.22 6.18
C ALA A 62 -14.63 -5.83 5.89
N LYS A 63 -15.36 -6.63 5.09
CA LYS A 63 -16.80 -6.41 4.83
C LYS A 63 -17.66 -6.47 6.10
N GLN A 64 -17.20 -7.16 7.13
CA GLN A 64 -17.92 -7.30 8.40
C GLN A 64 -17.68 -6.12 9.34
N ILE A 65 -16.77 -5.21 9.02
CA ILE A 65 -16.48 -4.03 9.84
C ILE A 65 -17.61 -2.99 9.65
N PRO A 66 -18.37 -2.67 10.72
CA PRO A 66 -19.40 -1.64 10.66
C PRO A 66 -18.83 -0.30 10.23
N GLN A 67 -19.59 0.47 9.47
CA GLN A 67 -19.11 1.72 8.89
C GLN A 67 -18.62 2.72 9.95
N GLU A 68 -19.30 2.78 11.08
CA GLU A 68 -18.96 3.66 12.22
C GLU A 68 -17.69 3.24 12.97
N LYS A 69 -17.20 2.01 12.73
CA LYS A 69 -15.95 1.49 13.31
C LYS A 69 -14.78 1.53 12.32
N ARG A 70 -15.01 2.00 11.11
CA ARG A 70 -13.95 2.09 10.11
C ARG A 70 -12.96 3.18 10.47
N VAL A 71 -11.67 2.81 10.48
CA VAL A 71 -10.57 3.73 10.81
C VAL A 71 -10.39 4.75 9.69
N ARG A 72 -10.30 6.02 10.09
CA ARG A 72 -10.14 7.17 9.20
C ARG A 72 -8.66 7.46 9.00
N VAL A 73 -8.21 7.41 7.76
CA VAL A 73 -6.79 7.43 7.42
C VAL A 73 -6.48 8.62 6.51
N TYR A 74 -5.43 9.35 6.83
CA TYR A 74 -4.79 10.31 5.93
C TYR A 74 -3.51 9.69 5.36
N TYR A 75 -3.35 9.73 4.04
CA TYR A 75 -2.13 9.31 3.36
C TYR A 75 -1.27 10.54 3.05
N ALA A 76 -0.20 10.72 3.81
CA ALA A 76 0.70 11.86 3.72
C ALA A 76 1.85 11.57 2.75
N GLU A 77 1.89 12.30 1.67
CA GLU A 77 2.83 12.17 0.56
C GLU A 77 3.55 13.49 0.26
N GLY A 78 4.39 13.47 -0.77
CA GLY A 78 5.17 14.64 -1.20
C GLY A 78 6.38 14.90 -0.31
N SER A 79 6.87 16.14 -0.32
CA SER A 79 8.06 16.51 0.46
C SER A 79 7.72 16.95 1.90
N THR A 80 6.49 17.34 2.15
CA THR A 80 6.04 17.93 3.42
C THR A 80 4.88 17.19 4.07
N GLY A 81 4.36 16.13 3.43
CA GLY A 81 3.16 15.42 3.86
C GLY A 81 1.84 16.12 3.50
N LEU A 82 1.90 17.22 2.75
CA LEU A 82 0.72 18.00 2.32
C LEU A 82 0.23 17.64 0.91
N GLU A 83 0.72 16.55 0.37
CA GLU A 83 0.19 15.93 -0.83
C GLU A 83 -0.45 14.60 -0.45
N THR A 84 -1.46 14.17 -1.19
CA THR A 84 -2.20 12.95 -0.91
C THR A 84 -2.88 12.41 -2.16
N ASP A 85 -3.14 11.12 -2.18
CA ASP A 85 -4.05 10.51 -3.14
C ASP A 85 -5.48 10.54 -2.58
N PRO A 86 -6.42 11.24 -3.27
CA PRO A 86 -7.79 11.37 -2.80
C PRO A 86 -8.57 10.06 -2.78
N LYS A 87 -9.69 10.06 -2.08
CA LYS A 87 -10.67 8.98 -2.05
C LYS A 87 -11.07 8.55 -3.47
N GLY A 88 -11.03 7.24 -3.71
CA GLY A 88 -11.30 6.65 -5.03
C GLY A 88 -10.11 6.66 -5.99
N SER A 89 -8.93 7.10 -5.56
CA SER A 89 -7.70 6.93 -6.33
C SER A 89 -7.33 5.45 -6.43
N GLN A 90 -6.84 5.04 -7.60
CA GLN A 90 -6.25 3.71 -7.76
C GLN A 90 -5.04 3.46 -6.84
N HIS A 91 -4.44 4.53 -6.34
CA HIS A 91 -3.29 4.50 -5.45
C HIS A 91 -3.65 4.20 -3.99
N THR A 92 -4.94 4.18 -3.63
CA THR A 92 -5.41 3.85 -2.28
C THR A 92 -6.14 2.51 -2.19
N GLN A 93 -6.00 1.64 -3.19
CA GLN A 93 -6.66 0.32 -3.22
C GLN A 93 -6.40 -0.52 -1.97
N VAL A 94 -5.18 -0.51 -1.43
CA VAL A 94 -4.85 -1.26 -0.20
C VAL A 94 -5.72 -0.79 0.96
N LEU A 95 -5.91 0.52 1.12
CA LEU A 95 -6.75 1.10 2.17
C LEU A 95 -8.22 0.71 2.00
N ASP A 96 -8.73 0.77 0.78
CA ASP A 96 -10.12 0.43 0.47
C ASP A 96 -10.40 -1.06 0.76
N LEU A 97 -9.48 -1.96 0.38
CA LEU A 97 -9.62 -3.40 0.56
C LEU A 97 -9.62 -3.83 2.03
N VAL A 98 -8.88 -3.13 2.88
CA VAL A 98 -8.88 -3.40 4.34
C VAL A 98 -10.05 -2.74 5.07
N GLY A 99 -10.90 -1.99 4.36
CA GLY A 99 -12.06 -1.32 4.95
C GLY A 99 -11.74 -0.02 5.69
N GLY A 100 -10.58 0.58 5.43
CA GLY A 100 -10.24 1.92 5.93
C GLY A 100 -11.00 3.01 5.18
N VAL A 101 -11.07 4.19 5.76
CA VAL A 101 -11.70 5.37 5.16
C VAL A 101 -10.64 6.41 4.85
N ASN A 102 -10.40 6.67 3.58
CA ASN A 102 -9.57 7.79 3.15
C ASN A 102 -10.29 9.10 3.48
N VAL A 103 -9.69 9.95 4.33
CA VAL A 103 -10.30 11.23 4.72
C VAL A 103 -10.18 12.32 3.67
N ALA A 104 -9.28 12.16 2.70
CA ALA A 104 -9.05 13.13 1.63
C ALA A 104 -10.16 13.04 0.57
N ASP A 105 -11.35 13.53 0.90
CA ASP A 105 -12.48 13.64 -0.02
C ASP A 105 -12.40 14.99 -0.77
N VAL A 106 -11.45 15.04 -1.70
CA VAL A 106 -11.18 16.21 -2.56
C VAL A 106 -11.06 15.75 -4.01
N PRO A 107 -11.28 16.65 -4.99
CA PRO A 107 -11.17 16.30 -6.40
C PRO A 107 -9.78 15.78 -6.75
N MET A 108 -9.72 14.68 -7.48
CA MET A 108 -8.45 14.19 -8.06
C MET A 108 -7.96 15.19 -9.11
N LYS A 109 -6.74 15.68 -8.95
CA LYS A 109 -6.05 16.39 -10.02
C LYS A 109 -5.53 15.35 -11.01
N GLY A 110 -5.78 15.58 -12.30
CA GLY A 110 -5.36 14.64 -13.36
C GLY A 110 -3.84 14.42 -13.33
N GLY A 111 -3.42 13.19 -13.67
CA GLY A 111 -2.02 12.82 -13.76
C GLY A 111 -1.62 11.73 -12.77
N MET A 112 -0.64 12.01 -11.93
CA MET A 112 -0.02 11.00 -11.04
C MET A 112 -0.65 10.91 -9.63
N GLY A 113 -1.82 11.47 -9.44
CA GLY A 113 -2.58 11.38 -8.17
C GLY A 113 -2.31 12.56 -7.24
N LEU A 114 -1.13 12.77 -6.78
CA LEU A 114 -0.70 13.73 -5.75
C LEU A 114 -1.48 15.06 -5.76
N THR A 115 -2.54 15.12 -4.93
CA THR A 115 -3.34 16.34 -4.76
C THR A 115 -2.84 17.09 -3.54
N THR A 116 -2.47 18.35 -3.72
CA THR A 116 -2.03 19.23 -2.63
C THR A 116 -3.23 19.63 -1.77
N VAL A 117 -3.08 19.53 -0.47
CA VAL A 117 -4.05 19.95 0.55
C VAL A 117 -3.37 20.85 1.57
N SER A 118 -4.17 21.64 2.30
CA SER A 118 -3.60 22.45 3.39
C SER A 118 -3.60 21.70 4.71
N LEU A 119 -2.74 22.11 5.64
CA LEU A 119 -2.74 21.52 6.98
C LEU A 119 -4.07 21.78 7.71
N GLU A 120 -4.72 22.92 7.44
CA GLU A 120 -6.04 23.24 8.00
C GLU A 120 -7.11 22.26 7.52
N GLN A 121 -7.05 21.79 6.26
CA GLN A 121 -7.93 20.74 5.76
C GLN A 121 -7.68 19.42 6.51
N ILE A 122 -6.41 19.05 6.69
CA ILE A 122 -6.04 17.82 7.43
C ILE A 122 -6.51 17.92 8.89
N LEU A 123 -6.33 19.07 9.53
CA LEU A 123 -6.83 19.34 10.89
C LEU A 123 -8.37 19.25 10.96
N SER A 124 -9.07 19.72 9.94
CA SER A 124 -10.54 19.59 9.86
C SER A 124 -11.00 18.15 9.66
N TRP A 125 -10.23 17.36 8.93
CA TRP A 125 -10.51 15.92 8.78
C TRP A 125 -10.20 15.13 10.04
N ASP A 126 -9.21 15.53 10.82
CA ASP A 126 -8.74 14.90 12.06
C ASP A 126 -8.70 13.36 11.97
N PRO A 127 -7.78 12.80 11.17
CA PRO A 127 -7.69 11.36 10.94
C PRO A 127 -7.32 10.58 12.20
N ASP A 128 -7.76 9.32 12.27
CA ASP A 128 -7.38 8.38 13.34
C ASP A 128 -5.96 7.84 13.16
N VAL A 129 -5.51 7.75 11.90
CA VAL A 129 -4.19 7.24 11.51
C VAL A 129 -3.63 8.11 10.40
N ILE A 130 -2.33 8.34 10.44
CA ILE A 130 -1.57 8.92 9.33
C ILE A 130 -0.60 7.85 8.82
N LEU A 131 -0.70 7.55 7.53
CA LEU A 131 0.29 6.78 6.80
C LEU A 131 1.21 7.73 6.05
N THR A 132 2.51 7.53 6.14
CA THR A 132 3.50 8.37 5.46
C THR A 132 4.23 7.56 4.40
N TRP A 133 4.53 8.21 3.30
CA TRP A 133 5.43 7.67 2.29
C TRP A 133 6.51 8.69 1.98
N THR A 134 7.76 8.23 2.03
CA THR A 134 8.93 9.04 1.73
C THR A 134 9.43 8.72 0.34
N MET A 135 9.43 9.71 -0.53
CA MET A 135 10.03 9.60 -1.86
C MET A 135 11.55 9.45 -1.75
N ALA A 136 12.14 8.61 -2.57
CA ALA A 136 13.59 8.44 -2.64
C ALA A 136 14.30 9.80 -2.85
N GLY A 137 15.34 10.06 -2.08
CA GLY A 137 16.09 11.34 -2.11
C GLY A 137 15.58 12.39 -1.10
N ASN A 138 14.52 12.13 -0.35
CA ASN A 138 14.12 12.96 0.77
C ASN A 138 14.71 12.41 2.07
N GLU A 139 15.89 12.89 2.47
CA GLU A 139 16.62 12.41 3.66
C GLU A 139 15.88 12.63 4.98
N GLU A 140 15.08 13.69 5.08
CA GLU A 140 14.31 13.96 6.29
C GLU A 140 13.08 13.07 6.43
N GLY A 141 12.49 12.68 5.32
CA GLY A 141 11.31 11.82 5.27
C GLY A 141 10.04 12.47 5.82
N VAL A 142 8.91 12.14 5.19
CA VAL A 142 7.60 12.65 5.61
C VAL A 142 7.25 12.20 7.04
N TYR A 143 7.65 10.98 7.41
CA TYR A 143 7.43 10.45 8.76
C TYR A 143 8.04 11.36 9.83
N LYS A 144 9.31 11.78 9.65
CA LYS A 144 9.99 12.68 10.60
C LYS A 144 9.28 14.01 10.70
N ILE A 145 8.90 14.61 9.55
CA ILE A 145 8.17 15.88 9.52
C ILE A 145 6.87 15.78 10.31
N VAL A 146 6.04 14.78 10.02
CA VAL A 146 4.74 14.60 10.67
C VAL A 146 4.87 14.33 12.17
N THR A 147 5.92 13.64 12.60
CA THR A 147 6.11 13.26 14.02
C THR A 147 6.83 14.33 14.85
N THR A 148 7.56 15.29 14.22
CA THR A 148 8.37 16.28 14.96
C THR A 148 7.91 17.72 14.81
N ASP A 149 7.20 18.10 13.72
CA ASP A 149 6.70 19.46 13.55
C ASP A 149 5.50 19.72 14.47
N PRO A 150 5.56 20.72 15.37
CA PRO A 150 4.48 21.05 16.31
C PRO A 150 3.11 21.32 15.66
N LYS A 151 3.09 21.67 14.38
CA LYS A 151 1.85 21.90 13.66
C LYS A 151 1.02 20.62 13.50
N TRP A 152 1.68 19.47 13.31
CA TRP A 152 1.05 18.16 13.19
C TRP A 152 0.65 17.57 14.55
N ALA A 153 1.27 18.02 15.64
CA ALA A 153 1.00 17.52 16.99
C ALA A 153 -0.43 17.76 17.50
N LYS A 154 -1.20 18.62 16.81
CA LYS A 154 -2.60 18.90 17.16
C LYS A 154 -3.57 17.81 16.71
N LEU A 155 -3.20 17.00 15.72
CA LEU A 155 -4.01 15.91 15.18
C LEU A 155 -4.17 14.78 16.20
N LYS A 156 -5.33 14.12 16.17
CA LYS A 156 -5.61 12.93 16.98
C LYS A 156 -4.58 11.83 16.71
N ALA A 157 -4.30 11.52 15.45
CA ALA A 157 -3.33 10.49 15.08
C ALA A 157 -1.94 10.75 15.69
N SER A 158 -1.48 12.02 15.74
CA SER A 158 -0.19 12.38 16.34
C SER A 158 -0.20 12.24 17.88
N LYS A 159 -1.29 12.67 18.53
CA LYS A 159 -1.45 12.55 19.99
C LYS A 159 -1.50 11.09 20.44
N ASP A 160 -2.14 10.24 19.65
CA ASP A 160 -2.33 8.81 19.93
C ASP A 160 -1.12 7.98 19.44
N SER A 161 -0.05 8.63 18.93
CA SER A 161 1.13 7.97 18.34
C SER A 161 0.78 7.00 17.18
N ARG A 162 -0.25 7.32 16.41
CA ARG A 162 -0.73 6.52 15.28
C ARG A 162 -0.28 7.11 13.93
N VAL A 163 0.98 7.46 13.85
CA VAL A 163 1.67 7.86 12.61
C VAL A 163 2.63 6.75 12.23
N TYR A 164 2.53 6.25 11.01
CA TYR A 164 3.31 5.10 10.56
C TYR A 164 3.91 5.36 9.19
N GLU A 165 5.14 4.91 8.99
CA GLU A 165 5.78 4.90 7.68
C GLU A 165 5.44 3.59 6.97
N ILE A 166 4.97 3.69 5.73
CA ILE A 166 4.66 2.51 4.92
C ILE A 166 5.96 1.78 4.60
N PRO A 167 6.06 0.44 4.84
CA PRO A 167 7.22 -0.34 4.44
C PRO A 167 7.54 -0.16 2.96
N ASN A 168 8.81 0.06 2.63
CA ASN A 168 9.25 0.39 1.27
C ASN A 168 10.57 -0.31 0.92
N ASN A 169 10.57 -1.63 0.97
CA ASN A 169 11.71 -2.46 0.58
C ASN A 169 11.22 -3.80 -0.01
N PRO A 170 11.63 -4.22 -1.22
CA PRO A 170 12.31 -3.40 -2.22
C PRO A 170 11.39 -2.36 -2.87
N PHE A 171 10.07 -2.49 -2.69
CA PHE A 171 9.04 -1.58 -3.18
C PHE A 171 8.03 -1.27 -2.09
N ASN A 172 7.33 -0.14 -2.25
CA ASN A 172 6.29 0.30 -1.34
C ASN A 172 5.15 -0.75 -1.22
N TRP A 173 4.68 -0.98 0.02
CA TRP A 173 3.64 -1.97 0.32
C TRP A 173 2.22 -1.45 0.09
N PHE A 174 2.07 -0.18 -0.20
CA PHE A 174 0.78 0.46 -0.35
C PHE A 174 0.48 0.81 -1.81
N ASP A 175 1.43 1.48 -2.52
CA ASP A 175 1.15 2.02 -3.84
C ASP A 175 2.38 2.12 -4.78
N ARG A 176 3.37 2.95 -4.47
CA ARG A 176 4.36 3.47 -5.44
C ARG A 176 5.71 2.75 -5.40
N PRO A 177 6.10 2.07 -6.46
CA PRO A 177 5.29 1.73 -7.63
C PRO A 177 4.25 0.67 -7.30
N PRO A 178 3.10 0.62 -8.02
CA PRO A 178 2.16 -0.48 -7.88
C PRO A 178 2.87 -1.81 -8.18
N SER A 179 3.04 -2.63 -7.17
CA SER A 179 3.84 -3.87 -7.24
C SER A 179 3.15 -5.00 -6.48
N SER A 180 3.75 -6.19 -6.56
CA SER A 180 3.31 -7.37 -5.78
C SER A 180 3.37 -7.12 -4.26
N ASN A 181 4.19 -6.15 -3.80
CA ASN A 181 4.30 -5.81 -2.37
C ASN A 181 2.98 -5.34 -1.75
N ARG A 182 2.03 -4.85 -2.57
CA ARG A 182 0.69 -4.52 -2.09
C ARG A 182 -0.06 -5.72 -1.52
N ILE A 183 0.31 -6.95 -1.90
CA ILE A 183 -0.31 -8.19 -1.37
C ILE A 183 0.05 -8.38 0.10
N ILE A 184 1.32 -8.22 0.48
CA ILE A 184 1.70 -8.23 1.90
C ILE A 184 1.22 -6.95 2.59
N GLY A 185 1.16 -5.83 1.87
CA GLY A 185 0.65 -4.55 2.35
C GLY A 185 -0.81 -4.61 2.81
N VAL A 186 -1.66 -5.39 2.15
CA VAL A 186 -3.05 -5.62 2.58
C VAL A 186 -3.11 -6.28 3.97
N LYS A 187 -2.30 -7.32 4.22
CA LYS A 187 -2.24 -7.98 5.54
C LYS A 187 -1.66 -7.07 6.62
N TRP A 188 -0.58 -6.36 6.29
CA TRP A 188 0.05 -5.41 7.20
C TRP A 188 -0.92 -4.31 7.63
N LEU A 189 -1.57 -3.65 6.67
CA LEU A 189 -2.48 -2.55 6.96
C LEU A 189 -3.73 -3.03 7.70
N ALA A 190 -4.24 -4.20 7.37
CA ALA A 190 -5.36 -4.82 8.08
C ALA A 190 -5.06 -5.01 9.58
N ASN A 191 -3.89 -5.59 9.91
CA ASN A 191 -3.44 -5.72 11.30
C ASN A 191 -3.28 -4.35 11.98
N LEU A 192 -2.69 -3.38 11.27
CA LEU A 192 -2.42 -2.05 11.81
C LEU A 192 -3.71 -1.30 12.18
N LEU A 193 -4.72 -1.36 11.30
CA LEU A 193 -5.97 -0.64 11.50
C LEU A 193 -6.94 -1.38 12.44
N TYR A 194 -6.95 -2.71 12.40
CA TYR A 194 -7.94 -3.54 13.09
C TYR A 194 -7.31 -4.75 13.79
N PRO A 195 -6.44 -4.54 14.80
CA PRO A 195 -5.66 -5.63 15.45
C PRO A 195 -6.55 -6.66 16.17
N ASP A 196 -7.78 -6.30 16.52
CA ASP A 196 -8.72 -7.23 17.16
C ASP A 196 -9.36 -8.21 16.15
N ILE A 197 -9.42 -7.82 14.87
CA ILE A 197 -10.05 -8.60 13.79
C ILE A 197 -9.00 -9.39 13.01
N PHE A 198 -7.89 -8.75 12.67
CA PHE A 198 -6.79 -9.35 11.92
C PHE A 198 -5.63 -9.66 12.86
N LYS A 199 -5.14 -10.89 12.79
CA LYS A 199 -4.07 -11.39 13.67
C LYS A 199 -3.02 -12.15 12.86
N TYR A 200 -2.58 -11.54 11.75
CA TYR A 200 -1.50 -12.11 10.94
C TYR A 200 -0.16 -11.95 11.67
N ASP A 201 0.65 -12.99 11.68
CA ASP A 201 2.06 -12.84 12.03
C ASP A 201 2.78 -12.16 10.85
N ILE A 202 2.85 -10.85 10.87
CA ILE A 202 3.41 -10.05 9.76
C ILE A 202 4.88 -10.39 9.51
N LYS A 203 5.64 -10.76 10.53
CA LYS A 203 7.05 -11.16 10.37
C LYS A 203 7.17 -12.48 9.61
N ALA A 204 6.34 -13.47 9.96
CA ALA A 204 6.28 -14.75 9.24
C ALA A 204 5.74 -14.55 7.81
N GLU A 205 4.69 -13.76 7.64
CA GLU A 205 4.11 -13.43 6.32
C GLU A 205 5.13 -12.72 5.40
N MET A 206 5.94 -11.82 5.94
CA MET A 206 7.03 -11.17 5.18
C MET A 206 8.05 -12.17 4.69
N LYS A 207 8.54 -13.05 5.56
CA LYS A 207 9.54 -14.07 5.18
C LYS A 207 9.00 -14.99 4.08
N ASP A 208 7.75 -15.44 4.21
CA ASP A 208 7.10 -16.28 3.19
C ASP A 208 6.93 -15.52 1.87
N PHE A 209 6.46 -14.28 1.93
CA PHE A 209 6.28 -13.44 0.74
C PHE A 209 7.61 -13.20 0.00
N TYR A 210 8.67 -12.81 0.72
CA TYR A 210 9.96 -12.53 0.09
C TYR A 210 10.60 -13.80 -0.49
N ALA A 211 10.49 -14.93 0.21
CA ALA A 211 10.94 -16.21 -0.33
C ALA A 211 10.20 -16.59 -1.62
N LYS A 212 8.87 -16.37 -1.67
CA LYS A 212 8.05 -16.69 -2.84
C LYS A 212 8.24 -15.73 -4.00
N PHE A 213 8.23 -14.42 -3.77
CA PHE A 213 8.19 -13.43 -4.84
C PHE A 213 9.56 -12.91 -5.26
N TYR A 214 10.54 -12.94 -4.35
CA TYR A 214 11.89 -12.41 -4.59
C TYR A 214 12.99 -13.48 -4.51
N HIS A 215 12.65 -14.72 -4.20
CA HIS A 215 13.62 -15.80 -3.94
C HIS A 215 14.68 -15.37 -2.90
N TYR A 216 14.26 -14.59 -1.92
CA TYR A 216 15.12 -14.01 -0.90
C TYR A 216 14.61 -14.37 0.51
N ASN A 217 15.51 -14.94 1.31
CA ASN A 217 15.20 -15.30 2.69
C ASN A 217 15.60 -14.16 3.62
N LEU A 218 14.59 -13.39 4.09
CA LEU A 218 14.83 -12.31 5.04
C LEU A 218 15.37 -12.84 6.37
N THR A 219 16.40 -12.19 6.88
CA THR A 219 16.87 -12.35 8.26
C THR A 219 15.92 -11.63 9.24
N ASP A 220 15.96 -11.98 10.53
CA ASP A 220 15.18 -11.29 11.55
C ASP A 220 15.54 -9.81 11.63
N GLN A 221 16.83 -9.47 11.47
CA GLN A 221 17.30 -8.09 11.49
C GLN A 221 16.73 -7.26 10.33
N GLU A 222 16.66 -7.83 9.14
CA GLU A 222 16.04 -7.15 7.98
C GLU A 222 14.54 -6.97 8.17
N VAL A 223 13.85 -7.97 8.72
CA VAL A 223 12.43 -7.87 9.07
C VAL A 223 12.18 -6.72 10.04
N GLU A 224 12.97 -6.63 11.13
CA GLU A 224 12.86 -5.54 12.10
C GLU A 224 13.15 -4.17 11.46
N ALA A 225 14.18 -4.07 10.62
CA ALA A 225 14.52 -2.82 9.93
C ALA A 225 13.41 -2.33 8.99
N ILE A 226 12.76 -3.25 8.25
CA ILE A 226 11.65 -2.90 7.35
C ILE A 226 10.42 -2.43 8.16
N LEU A 227 10.18 -2.99 9.34
CA LEU A 227 9.01 -2.68 10.17
C LEU A 227 9.25 -1.57 11.21
N GLU A 228 10.45 -1.01 11.33
CA GLU A 228 10.86 -0.08 12.40
C GLU A 228 9.85 1.05 12.65
N ARG A 229 9.33 1.65 11.57
CA ARG A 229 8.38 2.77 11.63
C ARG A 229 6.97 2.40 11.18
N ALA A 230 6.75 1.12 10.92
CA ALA A 230 5.53 0.59 10.32
C ALA A 230 4.51 0.05 11.35
N GLY A 231 4.65 0.41 12.62
CA GLY A 231 3.75 -0.04 13.69
C GLY A 231 4.13 -1.38 14.33
N GLY A 232 5.28 -1.92 13.98
CA GLY A 232 5.83 -3.13 14.57
C GLY A 232 6.61 -2.85 15.86
N LYS A 233 6.03 -2.14 16.85
CA LYS A 233 6.63 -2.16 18.19
C LYS A 233 6.47 -3.58 18.73
N PRO A 234 7.53 -4.25 19.18
CA PRO A 234 7.36 -5.45 19.98
C PRO A 234 6.60 -5.05 21.26
N ASN A 235 5.56 -5.80 21.59
CA ASN A 235 4.96 -5.78 22.92
C ASN A 235 6.00 -6.19 23.97
#